data_d04eaaebb5527b90bccc45c6573a5f69
#
_entry.id   d04eaaebb5527b90bccc45c6573a5f69
#
_cell.length_a   1.000
_cell.length_b   1.000
_cell.length_c   1.000
_cell.angle_alpha   90.00
_cell.angle_beta   90.00
_cell.angle_gamma   90.00
#
_symmetry.space_group_name_H-M   'P 1'
#
loop_
_entity.id
_entity.type
_entity.pdbx_description
1 polymer ?
#
loop_
_entity_poly.entity_id
_entity_poly.type
_entity_poly.pdbx_seq_one_letter_code
_entity_poly.pdbx_strand_id
1 'polypeptide(L)'
;MNSAIRIDLAKRISAIDSLPTIPAAIRPLLDLLGKSSDQVDLEKVIESVSLDKTVTAQILRVCNSALHSRAQRIESVRGGVLSLGLRRVQEIVFACTFCQALRFKEVSLDPMIFWRHSLGCALVSRKLSSLIDFANPELAYLAGLLHDIGFQVNSLIDAERWQTVVQRSLTSQKPILEVESSVLGYTHCQTGRVLADQWQLPEVVADVIEYHHMLEGEPAGELVAIVHIADLLCRMRDMGYGYYEPVRVDLMSDPAWALLAAKYRKLSSMDLALFTFELDALMDEVQRMVDEIFSMGAVTH
;
A
#
# COMPACT_ATOMS: atom_id res chain seq x y z
N MET A 1 15.07 10.79 9.76
CA MET A 1 16.10 9.71 9.98
C MET A 1 17.51 10.28 10.09
N ASN A 2 18.35 9.75 11.02
CA ASN A 2 19.76 10.14 11.14
C ASN A 2 20.56 9.69 9.89
N SER A 3 21.45 10.55 9.37
CA SER A 3 22.24 10.28 8.16
C SER A 3 23.12 9.02 8.25
N ALA A 4 23.68 8.73 9.42
CA ALA A 4 24.50 7.54 9.64
C ALA A 4 23.66 6.23 9.52
N ILE A 5 22.48 6.21 10.10
CA ILE A 5 21.54 5.08 9.99
C ILE A 5 21.11 4.91 8.53
N ARG A 6 20.79 5.99 7.82
CA ARG A 6 20.39 5.94 6.39
C ARG A 6 21.48 5.32 5.52
N ILE A 7 22.75 5.69 5.74
CA ILE A 7 23.89 5.14 5.00
C ILE A 7 24.09 3.66 5.30
N ASP A 8 24.00 3.25 6.57
CA ASP A 8 24.13 1.85 6.96
C ASP A 8 23.01 1.00 6.35
N LEU A 9 21.77 1.43 6.48
CA LEU A 9 20.62 0.75 5.88
C LEU A 9 20.72 0.66 4.36
N ALA A 10 21.15 1.73 3.68
CA ALA A 10 21.33 1.73 2.24
C ALA A 10 22.36 0.68 1.78
N LYS A 11 23.49 0.53 2.52
CA LYS A 11 24.49 -0.51 2.25
C LYS A 11 23.94 -1.91 2.47
N ARG A 12 23.23 -2.13 3.58
CA ARG A 12 22.65 -3.45 3.91
C ARG A 12 21.58 -3.85 2.90
N ILE A 13 20.71 -2.92 2.51
CA ILE A 13 19.65 -3.14 1.52
C ILE A 13 20.26 -3.42 0.13
N SER A 14 21.30 -2.65 -0.27
CA SER A 14 21.97 -2.88 -1.56
C SER A 14 22.75 -4.20 -1.63
N ALA A 15 23.05 -4.82 -0.49
CA ALA A 15 23.72 -6.11 -0.42
C ALA A 15 22.76 -7.30 -0.50
N ILE A 16 21.43 -7.06 -0.54
CA ILE A 16 20.42 -8.10 -0.63
C ILE A 16 20.25 -8.52 -2.09
N ASP A 17 20.81 -9.65 -2.49
CA ASP A 17 20.70 -10.18 -3.87
C ASP A 17 19.25 -10.47 -4.28
N SER A 18 18.40 -10.80 -3.32
CA SER A 18 16.98 -11.12 -3.54
C SER A 18 16.05 -9.91 -3.48
N LEU A 19 16.59 -8.69 -3.25
CA LEU A 19 15.74 -7.50 -3.23
C LEU A 19 15.18 -7.25 -4.65
N PRO A 20 13.86 -7.23 -4.81
CA PRO A 20 13.29 -7.00 -6.11
C PRO A 20 13.61 -5.58 -6.59
N THR A 21 14.00 -5.46 -7.85
CA THR A 21 14.00 -4.16 -8.53
C THR A 21 12.57 -3.75 -8.82
N ILE A 22 12.33 -2.43 -8.91
CA ILE A 22 11.00 -1.97 -9.33
C ILE A 22 10.65 -2.60 -10.68
N PRO A 23 9.51 -3.28 -10.80
CA PRO A 23 9.14 -3.91 -12.08
C PRO A 23 9.05 -2.88 -13.21
N ALA A 24 9.57 -3.24 -14.39
CA ALA A 24 9.58 -2.33 -15.54
C ALA A 24 8.18 -1.80 -15.90
N ALA A 25 7.13 -2.60 -15.66
CA ALA A 25 5.74 -2.22 -15.87
C ALA A 25 5.25 -1.08 -14.96
N ILE A 26 5.90 -0.86 -13.81
CA ILE A 26 5.49 0.19 -12.85
C ILE A 26 5.98 1.57 -13.27
N ARG A 27 7.17 1.68 -13.88
CA ARG A 27 7.74 2.97 -14.27
C ARG A 27 6.79 3.84 -15.12
N PRO A 28 6.23 3.33 -16.23
CA PRO A 28 5.28 4.10 -17.03
C PRO A 28 4.03 4.51 -16.25
N LEU A 29 3.60 3.67 -15.28
CA LEU A 29 2.44 3.98 -14.43
C LEU A 29 2.76 5.08 -13.42
N LEU A 30 3.97 5.10 -12.85
CA LEU A 30 4.42 6.19 -11.97
C LEU A 30 4.49 7.52 -12.72
N ASP A 31 4.92 7.51 -13.98
CA ASP A 31 4.98 8.70 -14.84
C ASP A 31 3.59 9.27 -15.16
N LEU A 32 2.53 8.49 -14.93
CA LEU A 32 1.14 8.90 -15.14
C LEU A 32 0.50 9.50 -13.88
N LEU A 33 1.11 9.28 -12.70
CA LEU A 33 0.62 9.87 -11.47
C LEU A 33 0.72 11.39 -11.56
N GLY A 34 -0.41 12.07 -11.44
CA GLY A 34 -0.48 13.53 -11.57
C GLY A 34 -0.76 14.05 -12.98
N LYS A 35 -0.88 13.18 -13.99
CA LYS A 35 -1.36 13.55 -15.31
C LYS A 35 -2.87 13.40 -15.40
N SER A 36 -3.51 14.31 -16.15
CA SER A 36 -4.91 14.14 -16.51
C SER A 36 -5.08 12.95 -17.47
N SER A 37 -6.25 12.31 -17.45
CA SER A 37 -6.52 11.09 -18.23
C SER A 37 -6.32 11.26 -19.75
N ASP A 38 -6.43 12.50 -20.26
CA ASP A 38 -6.17 12.86 -21.65
C ASP A 38 -4.68 12.94 -22.01
N GLN A 39 -3.79 13.01 -21.02
CA GLN A 39 -2.33 13.02 -21.18
C GLN A 39 -1.69 11.63 -21.05
N VAL A 40 -2.51 10.63 -20.79
CA VAL A 40 -2.06 9.25 -20.56
C VAL A 40 -1.97 8.52 -21.90
N ASP A 41 -0.75 8.10 -22.25
CA ASP A 41 -0.52 7.18 -23.38
C ASP A 41 -0.92 5.75 -22.97
N LEU A 42 -2.21 5.44 -23.15
CA LEU A 42 -2.79 4.15 -22.77
C LEU A 42 -2.09 2.98 -23.47
N GLU A 43 -1.62 3.16 -24.69
CA GLU A 43 -0.93 2.11 -25.44
C GLU A 43 0.37 1.70 -24.77
N LYS A 44 1.16 2.68 -24.32
CA LYS A 44 2.40 2.40 -23.57
C LYS A 44 2.15 1.66 -22.27
N VAL A 45 1.07 1.97 -21.56
CA VAL A 45 0.69 1.24 -20.34
C VAL A 45 0.36 -0.20 -20.68
N ILE A 46 -0.49 -0.43 -21.67
CA ILE A 46 -0.91 -1.76 -22.09
C ILE A 46 0.30 -2.59 -22.54
N GLU A 47 1.18 -2.00 -23.36
CA GLU A 47 2.41 -2.67 -23.83
C GLU A 47 3.32 -3.08 -22.67
N SER A 48 3.62 -2.14 -21.77
CA SER A 48 4.51 -2.40 -20.62
C SER A 48 3.99 -3.51 -19.70
N VAL A 49 2.68 -3.53 -19.45
CA VAL A 49 2.03 -4.55 -18.62
C VAL A 49 2.00 -5.90 -19.33
N SER A 50 1.77 -5.90 -20.65
CA SER A 50 1.65 -7.12 -21.46
C SER A 50 2.96 -7.88 -21.66
N LEU A 51 4.10 -7.27 -21.32
CA LEU A 51 5.41 -7.94 -21.36
C LEU A 51 5.54 -9.08 -20.34
N ASP A 52 4.85 -8.97 -19.20
CA ASP A 52 4.83 -10.03 -18.17
C ASP A 52 3.52 -10.83 -18.24
N LYS A 53 3.62 -12.05 -18.77
CA LYS A 53 2.46 -12.94 -18.92
C LYS A 53 1.80 -13.31 -17.60
N THR A 54 2.57 -13.42 -16.52
CA THR A 54 2.06 -13.80 -15.20
C THR A 54 1.28 -12.64 -14.59
N VAL A 55 1.84 -11.43 -14.64
CA VAL A 55 1.15 -10.21 -14.21
C VAL A 55 -0.11 -9.98 -15.04
N THR A 56 -0.02 -10.12 -16.37
CA THR A 56 -1.18 -9.99 -17.27
C THR A 56 -2.30 -10.97 -16.89
N ALA A 57 -1.98 -12.24 -16.65
CA ALA A 57 -2.97 -13.24 -16.25
C ALA A 57 -3.62 -12.91 -14.88
N GLN A 58 -2.87 -12.38 -13.92
CA GLN A 58 -3.40 -11.91 -12.64
C GLN A 58 -4.34 -10.71 -12.83
N ILE A 59 -3.92 -9.72 -13.61
CA ILE A 59 -4.74 -8.54 -13.93
C ILE A 59 -6.07 -8.97 -14.54
N LEU A 60 -6.04 -9.84 -15.54
CA LEU A 60 -7.27 -10.31 -16.20
C LEU A 60 -8.20 -11.06 -15.24
N ARG A 61 -7.67 -11.82 -14.30
CA ARG A 61 -8.49 -12.49 -13.27
C ARG A 61 -9.14 -11.48 -12.34
N VAL A 62 -8.38 -10.54 -11.79
CA VAL A 62 -8.92 -9.51 -10.91
C VAL A 62 -9.95 -8.65 -11.63
N CYS A 63 -9.70 -8.29 -12.90
CA CYS A 63 -10.67 -7.57 -13.72
C CYS A 63 -11.98 -8.37 -13.91
N ASN A 64 -11.88 -9.65 -14.15
CA ASN A 64 -13.06 -10.51 -14.32
C ASN A 64 -13.79 -10.76 -13.00
N SER A 65 -13.07 -10.87 -11.89
CA SER A 65 -13.65 -10.97 -10.54
C SER A 65 -14.41 -9.70 -10.16
N ALA A 66 -13.87 -8.53 -10.44
CA ALA A 66 -14.54 -7.25 -10.21
C ALA A 66 -15.83 -7.05 -11.04
N LEU A 67 -16.00 -7.84 -12.11
CA LEU A 67 -17.12 -7.77 -13.04
C LEU A 67 -18.08 -8.96 -12.96
N HIS A 68 -18.19 -9.63 -11.83
CA HIS A 68 -19.00 -10.86 -11.64
C HIS A 68 -20.41 -10.85 -12.24
N SER A 69 -20.99 -9.67 -12.52
CA SER A 69 -22.34 -9.53 -13.06
C SER A 69 -22.41 -9.33 -14.59
N ARG A 70 -21.28 -9.33 -15.31
CA ARG A 70 -21.27 -9.09 -16.76
C ARG A 70 -21.16 -10.38 -17.56
N ALA A 71 -21.96 -10.46 -18.63
CA ALA A 71 -22.02 -11.62 -19.52
C ALA A 71 -20.76 -11.85 -20.37
N GLN A 72 -19.86 -10.89 -20.45
CA GLN A 72 -18.70 -10.95 -21.35
C GLN A 72 -17.39 -10.92 -20.56
N ARG A 73 -16.58 -11.96 -20.73
CA ARG A 73 -15.27 -12.11 -20.11
C ARG A 73 -14.25 -11.13 -20.71
N ILE A 74 -13.43 -10.54 -19.86
CA ILE A 74 -12.30 -9.69 -20.27
C ILE A 74 -11.11 -10.60 -20.64
N GLU A 75 -10.61 -10.45 -21.87
CA GLU A 75 -9.52 -11.27 -22.43
C GLU A 75 -8.25 -10.47 -22.69
N SER A 76 -8.27 -9.15 -22.47
CA SER A 76 -7.11 -8.26 -22.65
C SER A 76 -7.11 -7.11 -21.66
N VAL A 77 -5.93 -6.54 -21.37
CA VAL A 77 -5.79 -5.34 -20.52
C VAL A 77 -6.58 -4.17 -21.12
N ARG A 78 -6.58 -4.02 -22.46
CA ARG A 78 -7.41 -3.03 -23.16
C ARG A 78 -8.90 -3.25 -22.89
N GLY A 79 -9.37 -4.49 -22.94
CA GLY A 79 -10.76 -4.84 -22.61
C GLY A 79 -11.10 -4.49 -21.15
N GLY A 80 -10.14 -4.67 -20.24
CA GLY A 80 -10.23 -4.24 -18.85
C GLY A 80 -10.45 -2.73 -18.74
N VAL A 81 -9.63 -1.94 -19.44
CA VAL A 81 -9.75 -0.47 -19.45
C VAL A 81 -11.10 -0.01 -20.00
N LEU A 82 -11.56 -0.60 -21.09
CA LEU A 82 -12.87 -0.27 -21.68
C LEU A 82 -14.04 -0.63 -20.74
N SER A 83 -13.88 -1.66 -19.92
CA SER A 83 -14.94 -2.17 -19.05
C SER A 83 -14.97 -1.55 -17.66
N LEU A 84 -13.79 -1.32 -17.05
CA LEU A 84 -13.60 -0.85 -15.68
C LEU A 84 -13.16 0.62 -15.61
N GLY A 85 -12.66 1.15 -16.70
CA GLY A 85 -11.98 2.45 -16.75
C GLY A 85 -10.49 2.35 -16.45
N LEU A 86 -9.73 3.34 -16.95
CA LEU A 86 -8.27 3.37 -16.84
C LEU A 86 -7.78 3.36 -15.39
N ARG A 87 -8.38 4.18 -14.54
CA ARG A 87 -7.97 4.30 -13.11
C ARG A 87 -8.06 2.97 -12.37
N ARG A 88 -9.18 2.26 -12.56
CA ARG A 88 -9.37 0.96 -11.91
C ARG A 88 -8.36 -0.08 -12.39
N VAL A 89 -8.05 -0.09 -13.67
CA VAL A 89 -7.02 -1.00 -14.20
C VAL A 89 -5.63 -0.62 -13.68
N GLN A 90 -5.29 0.67 -13.55
CA GLN A 90 -4.03 1.10 -12.94
C GLN A 90 -3.87 0.56 -11.50
N GLU A 91 -4.90 0.66 -10.67
CA GLU A 91 -4.91 0.11 -9.31
C GLU A 91 -4.63 -1.39 -9.29
N ILE A 92 -5.33 -2.14 -10.15
CA ILE A 92 -5.16 -3.58 -10.28
C ILE A 92 -3.73 -3.91 -10.75
N VAL A 93 -3.19 -3.14 -11.69
CA VAL A 93 -1.81 -3.32 -12.18
C VAL A 93 -0.81 -3.06 -11.06
N PHE A 94 -0.95 -1.97 -10.30
CA PHE A 94 -0.10 -1.72 -9.14
C PHE A 94 -0.15 -2.86 -8.14
N ALA A 95 -1.36 -3.26 -7.73
CA ALA A 95 -1.55 -4.36 -6.79
C ALA A 95 -0.89 -5.66 -7.27
N CYS A 96 -1.23 -6.14 -8.48
CA CYS A 96 -0.68 -7.38 -9.03
C CYS A 96 0.84 -7.33 -9.17
N THR A 97 1.37 -6.22 -9.67
CA THR A 97 2.80 -6.09 -9.96
C THR A 97 3.62 -6.02 -8.68
N PHE A 98 3.19 -5.24 -7.68
CA PHE A 98 3.89 -5.18 -6.40
C PHE A 98 3.74 -6.47 -5.61
N CYS A 99 2.55 -7.07 -5.55
CA CYS A 99 2.35 -8.37 -4.89
C CYS A 99 3.24 -9.46 -5.51
N GLN A 100 3.48 -9.42 -6.82
CA GLN A 100 4.37 -10.38 -7.48
C GLN A 100 5.84 -10.07 -7.25
N ALA A 101 6.26 -8.81 -7.38
CA ALA A 101 7.65 -8.40 -7.17
C ALA A 101 8.12 -8.66 -5.74
N LEU A 102 7.22 -8.49 -4.77
CA LEU A 102 7.49 -8.59 -3.35
C LEU A 102 7.05 -9.95 -2.75
N ARG A 103 7.11 -11.01 -3.54
CA ARG A 103 6.95 -12.39 -3.05
C ARG A 103 8.22 -12.84 -2.34
N PHE A 104 8.25 -12.66 -1.03
CA PHE A 104 9.36 -13.14 -0.21
C PHE A 104 9.12 -14.60 0.21
N LYS A 105 10.17 -15.43 0.09
CA LYS A 105 10.08 -16.88 0.34
C LYS A 105 9.98 -17.25 1.82
N GLU A 106 10.43 -16.37 2.72
CA GLU A 106 10.46 -16.64 4.15
C GLU A 106 10.11 -15.35 4.90
N VAL A 107 8.83 -15.16 5.19
CA VAL A 107 8.34 -14.00 5.93
C VAL A 107 7.69 -14.48 7.21
N SER A 108 8.06 -13.89 8.32
CA SER A 108 7.45 -14.14 9.63
C SER A 108 6.02 -13.59 9.72
N LEU A 109 5.63 -12.71 8.80
CA LEU A 109 4.25 -12.25 8.62
C LEU A 109 3.61 -13.02 7.46
N ASP A 110 2.37 -13.43 7.65
CA ASP A 110 1.57 -14.06 6.59
C ASP A 110 1.41 -13.08 5.41
N PRO A 111 1.86 -13.43 4.19
CA PRO A 111 1.73 -12.58 3.02
C PRO A 111 0.28 -12.16 2.73
N MET A 112 -0.70 -13.02 3.03
CA MET A 112 -2.12 -12.71 2.86
C MET A 112 -2.56 -11.59 3.80
N ILE A 113 -2.12 -11.64 5.07
CA ILE A 113 -2.41 -10.58 6.05
C ILE A 113 -1.74 -9.28 5.64
N PHE A 114 -0.45 -9.34 5.22
CA PHE A 114 0.27 -8.15 4.77
C PHE A 114 -0.43 -7.46 3.60
N TRP A 115 -0.75 -8.20 2.54
CA TRP A 115 -1.37 -7.60 1.36
C TRP A 115 -2.82 -7.22 1.57
N ARG A 116 -3.55 -7.93 2.43
CA ARG A 116 -4.90 -7.52 2.83
C ARG A 116 -4.89 -6.14 3.50
N HIS A 117 -3.96 -5.91 4.43
CA HIS A 117 -3.78 -4.61 5.06
C HIS A 117 -3.37 -3.54 4.04
N SER A 118 -2.31 -3.78 3.28
CA SER A 118 -1.78 -2.83 2.28
C SER A 118 -2.83 -2.44 1.22
N LEU A 119 -3.58 -3.40 0.69
CA LEU A 119 -4.67 -3.14 -0.26
C LEU A 119 -5.84 -2.40 0.40
N GLY A 120 -6.15 -2.73 1.66
CA GLY A 120 -7.13 -2.00 2.46
C GLY A 120 -6.77 -0.54 2.59
N CYS A 121 -5.56 -0.25 3.05
CA CYS A 121 -5.04 1.12 3.17
C CYS A 121 -5.02 1.85 1.83
N ALA A 122 -4.66 1.17 0.73
CA ALA A 122 -4.69 1.75 -0.60
C ALA A 122 -6.10 2.20 -1.03
N LEU A 123 -7.09 1.31 -0.91
CA LEU A 123 -8.47 1.61 -1.32
C LEU A 123 -9.12 2.65 -0.42
N VAL A 124 -8.88 2.59 0.90
CA VAL A 124 -9.40 3.58 1.86
C VAL A 124 -8.76 4.94 1.64
N SER A 125 -7.43 5.01 1.43
CA SER A 125 -6.72 6.27 1.12
C SER A 125 -7.28 6.92 -0.14
N ARG A 126 -7.49 6.15 -1.20
CA ARG A 126 -8.12 6.64 -2.43
C ARG A 126 -9.55 7.13 -2.20
N LYS A 127 -10.36 6.35 -1.47
CA LYS A 127 -11.74 6.71 -1.16
C LYS A 127 -11.81 8.01 -0.38
N LEU A 128 -11.02 8.14 0.69
CA LEU A 128 -10.94 9.35 1.50
C LEU A 128 -10.48 10.54 0.66
N SER A 129 -9.41 10.39 -0.12
CA SER A 129 -8.90 11.43 -1.03
C SER A 129 -9.97 11.94 -1.99
N SER A 130 -10.74 11.03 -2.58
CA SER A 130 -11.81 11.39 -3.53
C SER A 130 -12.95 12.13 -2.84
N LEU A 131 -13.28 11.75 -1.60
CA LEU A 131 -14.35 12.40 -0.83
C LEU A 131 -13.99 13.84 -0.42
N ILE A 132 -12.72 14.11 -0.13
CA ILE A 132 -12.25 15.44 0.27
C ILE A 132 -11.79 16.30 -0.92
N ASP A 133 -11.86 15.82 -2.16
CA ASP A 133 -11.30 16.45 -3.37
C ASP A 133 -9.78 16.64 -3.31
N PHE A 134 -9.05 15.71 -2.73
CA PHE A 134 -7.60 15.69 -2.84
C PHE A 134 -7.18 15.54 -4.30
N ALA A 135 -6.18 16.30 -4.72
CA ALA A 135 -5.85 16.47 -6.15
C ALA A 135 -5.46 15.18 -6.87
N ASN A 136 -4.92 14.18 -6.16
CA ASN A 136 -4.41 12.94 -6.78
C ASN A 136 -4.77 11.69 -5.98
N PRO A 137 -6.00 11.16 -6.11
CA PRO A 137 -6.42 9.93 -5.42
C PRO A 137 -5.60 8.69 -5.80
N GLU A 138 -5.06 8.62 -7.01
CA GLU A 138 -4.23 7.51 -7.47
C GLU A 138 -2.88 7.49 -6.75
N LEU A 139 -2.34 8.66 -6.43
CA LEU A 139 -1.14 8.79 -5.61
C LEU A 139 -1.40 8.34 -4.18
N ALA A 140 -2.59 8.65 -3.63
CA ALA A 140 -2.99 8.18 -2.31
C ALA A 140 -3.18 6.65 -2.28
N TYR A 141 -3.71 6.06 -3.35
CA TYR A 141 -3.75 4.61 -3.51
C TYR A 141 -2.36 3.99 -3.46
N LEU A 142 -1.41 4.50 -4.26
CA LEU A 142 -0.05 3.98 -4.29
C LEU A 142 0.65 4.12 -2.94
N ALA A 143 0.52 5.28 -2.30
CA ALA A 143 1.11 5.55 -1.00
C ALA A 143 0.56 4.60 0.08
N GLY A 144 -0.76 4.39 0.11
CA GLY A 144 -1.40 3.43 1.01
C GLY A 144 -0.99 1.98 0.73
N LEU A 145 -0.76 1.61 -0.55
CA LEU A 145 -0.30 0.27 -0.92
C LEU A 145 1.12 -0.04 -0.40
N LEU A 146 1.97 0.98 -0.33
CA LEU A 146 3.40 0.81 -0.06
C LEU A 146 3.84 1.29 1.34
N HIS A 147 2.95 1.88 2.16
CA HIS A 147 3.33 2.53 3.42
C HIS A 147 4.15 1.63 4.35
N ASP A 148 3.82 0.34 4.40
CA ASP A 148 4.45 -0.68 5.27
C ASP A 148 5.47 -1.57 4.55
N ILE A 149 5.93 -1.18 3.35
CA ILE A 149 6.85 -1.99 2.56
C ILE A 149 8.15 -2.33 3.31
N GLY A 150 8.54 -1.52 4.27
CA GLY A 150 9.70 -1.73 5.11
C GLY A 150 9.66 -3.02 5.95
N PHE A 151 8.48 -3.56 6.29
CA PHE A 151 8.37 -4.86 6.95
C PHE A 151 9.00 -5.97 6.10
N GLN A 152 8.75 -5.93 4.80
CA GLN A 152 9.35 -6.88 3.86
C GLN A 152 10.88 -6.71 3.80
N VAL A 153 11.36 -5.46 3.79
CA VAL A 153 12.80 -5.16 3.80
C VAL A 153 13.45 -5.65 5.10
N ASN A 154 12.82 -5.42 6.25
CA ASN A 154 13.33 -5.87 7.55
C ASN A 154 13.51 -7.39 7.59
N SER A 155 12.56 -8.15 7.03
CA SER A 155 12.63 -9.60 6.96
C SER A 155 13.78 -10.12 6.10
N LEU A 156 14.21 -9.34 5.09
CA LEU A 156 15.33 -9.69 4.21
C LEU A 156 16.69 -9.28 4.80
N ILE A 157 16.75 -8.18 5.55
CA ILE A 157 18.00 -7.71 6.17
C ILE A 157 18.46 -8.66 7.26
N ASP A 158 17.53 -9.13 8.11
CA ASP A 158 17.83 -9.99 9.27
C ASP A 158 16.56 -10.79 9.66
N ALA A 159 16.38 -11.92 9.02
CA ALA A 159 15.18 -12.76 9.19
C ALA A 159 15.00 -13.23 10.65
N GLU A 160 16.09 -13.56 11.35
CA GLU A 160 16.04 -14.07 12.74
C GLU A 160 15.59 -12.97 13.71
N ARG A 161 16.21 -11.79 13.63
CA ARG A 161 15.81 -10.64 14.46
C ARG A 161 14.43 -10.14 14.10
N TRP A 162 14.06 -10.16 12.83
CA TRP A 162 12.71 -9.83 12.37
C TRP A 162 11.67 -10.80 12.96
N GLN A 163 11.93 -12.10 12.97
CA GLN A 163 11.05 -13.06 13.63
C GLN A 163 10.87 -12.75 15.12
N THR A 164 11.95 -12.31 15.79
CA THR A 164 11.89 -11.85 17.19
C THR A 164 11.01 -10.61 17.33
N VAL A 165 11.06 -9.65 16.38
CA VAL A 165 10.18 -8.47 16.37
C VAL A 165 8.73 -8.90 16.27
N VAL A 166 8.37 -9.72 15.29
CA VAL A 166 6.99 -10.19 15.08
C VAL A 166 6.46 -10.88 16.34
N GLN A 167 7.22 -11.83 16.89
CA GLN A 167 6.81 -12.57 18.08
C GLN A 167 6.60 -11.64 19.30
N ARG A 168 7.52 -10.70 19.52
CA ARG A 168 7.39 -9.74 20.63
C ARG A 168 6.23 -8.78 20.42
N SER A 169 6.00 -8.32 19.20
CA SER A 169 4.90 -7.41 18.88
C SER A 169 3.53 -8.05 19.12
N LEU A 170 3.40 -9.36 18.89
CA LEU A 170 2.17 -10.10 19.14
C LEU A 170 1.94 -10.40 20.64
N THR A 171 3.01 -10.46 21.46
CA THR A 171 2.92 -10.87 22.85
C THR A 171 3.10 -9.73 23.86
N SER A 172 3.72 -8.62 23.46
CA SER A 172 3.91 -7.44 24.30
C SER A 172 2.84 -6.40 24.00
N GLN A 173 2.47 -5.61 25.02
CA GLN A 173 1.61 -4.44 24.83
C GLN A 173 2.45 -3.20 24.48
N LYS A 174 3.33 -3.33 23.47
CA LYS A 174 4.21 -2.26 23.01
C LYS A 174 3.97 -2.00 21.53
N PRO A 175 3.96 -0.72 21.10
CA PRO A 175 3.87 -0.36 19.69
C PRO A 175 4.97 -1.01 18.85
N ILE A 176 4.66 -1.39 17.62
CA ILE A 176 5.61 -2.06 16.72
C ILE A 176 6.91 -1.29 16.55
N LEU A 177 6.85 0.04 16.40
CA LEU A 177 8.04 0.90 16.26
C LEU A 177 9.00 0.81 17.46
N GLU A 178 8.46 0.68 18.68
CA GLU A 178 9.28 0.52 19.89
C GLU A 178 9.97 -0.84 19.87
N VAL A 179 9.24 -1.90 19.49
CA VAL A 179 9.80 -3.25 19.41
C VAL A 179 10.89 -3.33 18.34
N GLU A 180 10.64 -2.79 17.14
CA GLU A 180 11.62 -2.72 16.04
C GLU A 180 12.88 -1.97 16.48
N SER A 181 12.73 -0.77 17.03
CA SER A 181 13.86 0.04 17.50
C SER A 181 14.68 -0.70 18.56
N SER A 182 14.04 -1.43 19.48
CA SER A 182 14.72 -2.17 20.53
C SER A 182 15.45 -3.42 20.04
N VAL A 183 14.90 -4.10 19.03
CA VAL A 183 15.42 -5.38 18.52
C VAL A 183 16.38 -5.15 17.34
N LEU A 184 15.97 -4.33 16.36
CA LEU A 184 16.74 -4.12 15.12
C LEU A 184 17.68 -2.92 15.20
N GLY A 185 17.31 -1.89 15.98
CA GLY A 185 17.98 -0.58 15.99
C GLY A 185 17.49 0.35 14.90
N TYR A 186 16.46 -0.04 14.13
CA TYR A 186 15.80 0.73 13.09
C TYR A 186 14.35 0.26 12.94
N THR A 187 13.53 1.02 12.21
CA THR A 187 12.11 0.75 11.98
C THR A 187 11.79 0.45 10.51
N HIS A 188 10.61 -0.15 10.26
CA HIS A 188 10.12 -0.35 8.89
C HIS A 188 9.93 0.97 8.13
N CYS A 189 9.57 2.05 8.81
CA CYS A 189 9.50 3.38 8.20
C CYS A 189 10.85 3.80 7.59
N GLN A 190 11.95 3.53 8.30
CA GLN A 190 13.30 3.90 7.87
C GLN A 190 13.80 3.00 6.73
N THR A 191 13.59 1.70 6.81
CA THR A 191 13.99 0.77 5.75
C THR A 191 13.13 0.92 4.51
N GLY A 192 11.82 1.15 4.68
CA GLY A 192 10.90 1.46 3.60
C GLY A 192 11.28 2.75 2.87
N ARG A 193 11.66 3.82 3.59
CA ARG A 193 12.17 5.07 2.99
C ARG A 193 13.41 4.81 2.13
N VAL A 194 14.38 4.07 2.64
CA VAL A 194 15.59 3.75 1.86
C VAL A 194 15.26 2.96 0.59
N LEU A 195 14.34 2.00 0.68
CA LEU A 195 13.86 1.27 -0.50
C LEU A 195 13.14 2.19 -1.50
N ALA A 196 12.28 3.09 -1.02
CA ALA A 196 11.58 4.06 -1.85
C ALA A 196 12.54 4.96 -2.62
N ASP A 197 13.62 5.42 -1.97
CA ASP A 197 14.69 6.21 -2.59
C ASP A 197 15.41 5.40 -3.69
N GLN A 198 15.77 4.14 -3.43
CA GLN A 198 16.41 3.24 -4.40
C GLN A 198 15.50 2.96 -5.60
N TRP A 199 14.22 2.82 -5.35
CA TRP A 199 13.22 2.64 -6.39
C TRP A 199 12.85 3.93 -7.12
N GLN A 200 13.36 5.08 -6.66
CA GLN A 200 13.03 6.41 -7.19
C GLN A 200 11.51 6.65 -7.23
N LEU A 201 10.83 6.27 -6.14
CA LEU A 201 9.42 6.59 -5.98
C LEU A 201 9.24 8.12 -5.84
N PRO A 202 8.05 8.66 -6.15
CA PRO A 202 7.76 10.06 -5.89
C PRO A 202 8.05 10.42 -4.43
N GLU A 203 8.70 11.57 -4.18
CA GLU A 203 9.12 12.00 -2.84
C GLU A 203 7.97 11.98 -1.84
N VAL A 204 6.78 12.44 -2.26
CA VAL A 204 5.58 12.43 -1.41
C VAL A 204 5.11 11.02 -1.00
N VAL A 205 5.40 9.99 -1.81
CA VAL A 205 5.14 8.59 -1.45
C VAL A 205 6.20 8.10 -0.47
N ALA A 206 7.46 8.45 -0.70
CA ALA A 206 8.55 8.13 0.20
C ALA A 206 8.36 8.79 1.58
N ASP A 207 7.82 10.02 1.63
CA ASP A 207 7.44 10.70 2.87
C ASP A 207 6.33 9.97 3.61
N VAL A 208 5.32 9.45 2.90
CA VAL A 208 4.28 8.62 3.53
C VAL A 208 4.91 7.38 4.17
N ILE A 209 5.77 6.68 3.47
CA ILE A 209 6.44 5.48 3.99
C ILE A 209 7.27 5.81 5.24
N GLU A 210 7.95 6.96 5.27
CA GLU A 210 8.77 7.36 6.42
C GLU A 210 7.94 7.87 7.60
N TYR A 211 6.81 8.56 7.36
CA TYR A 211 6.15 9.36 8.40
C TYR A 211 4.71 8.95 8.75
N HIS A 212 4.14 7.90 8.17
CA HIS A 212 2.74 7.53 8.42
C HIS A 212 2.39 7.22 9.89
N HIS A 213 3.36 6.92 10.74
CA HIS A 213 3.19 6.80 12.18
C HIS A 213 3.54 8.07 12.98
N MET A 214 4.19 9.07 12.37
CA MET A 214 4.73 10.25 13.05
C MET A 214 4.05 11.52 12.54
N LEU A 215 2.96 11.92 13.18
CA LEU A 215 2.22 13.13 12.83
C LEU A 215 2.64 14.38 13.64
N GLU A 216 3.40 14.18 14.71
CA GLU A 216 3.91 15.25 15.56
C GLU A 216 5.33 15.64 15.11
N GLY A 217 5.47 16.86 14.62
CA GLY A 217 6.74 17.37 14.08
C GLY A 217 6.81 17.27 12.55
N GLU A 218 7.61 18.04 11.89
CA GLU A 218 7.78 18.16 10.44
C GLU A 218 7.80 16.83 9.64
N PRO A 219 7.36 16.79 8.39
CA PRO A 219 6.22 17.52 7.80
C PRO A 219 5.07 16.56 7.49
N ALA A 220 4.09 16.51 8.37
CA ALA A 220 2.88 15.75 8.07
C ALA A 220 2.15 16.41 6.87
N GLY A 221 2.52 16.02 5.67
CA GLY A 221 1.81 16.40 4.47
C GLY A 221 0.42 15.78 4.44
N GLU A 222 -0.48 16.37 3.66
CA GLU A 222 -1.87 15.87 3.52
C GLU A 222 -1.92 14.39 3.16
N LEU A 223 -1.02 13.95 2.29
CA LEU A 223 -0.95 12.55 1.85
C LEU A 223 -0.56 11.62 3.01
N VAL A 224 0.37 12.05 3.88
CA VAL A 224 0.72 11.32 5.11
C VAL A 224 -0.50 11.19 6.03
N ALA A 225 -1.24 12.30 6.23
CA ALA A 225 -2.44 12.30 7.04
C ALA A 225 -3.55 11.40 6.47
N ILE A 226 -3.76 11.42 5.15
CA ILE A 226 -4.74 10.55 4.47
C ILE A 226 -4.41 9.08 4.71
N VAL A 227 -3.14 8.68 4.52
CA VAL A 227 -2.73 7.28 4.68
C VAL A 227 -2.75 6.86 6.14
N HIS A 228 -2.35 7.74 7.07
CA HIS A 228 -2.47 7.48 8.51
C HIS A 228 -3.92 7.19 8.92
N ILE A 229 -4.88 8.02 8.50
CA ILE A 229 -6.30 7.79 8.76
C ILE A 229 -6.78 6.48 8.12
N ALA A 230 -6.32 6.17 6.92
CA ALA A 230 -6.69 4.91 6.24
C ALA A 230 -6.17 3.69 6.99
N ASP A 231 -4.93 3.74 7.49
CA ASP A 231 -4.33 2.69 8.31
C ASP A 231 -5.11 2.47 9.62
N LEU A 232 -5.45 3.55 10.35
CA LEU A 232 -6.31 3.48 11.53
C LEU A 232 -7.66 2.81 11.21
N LEU A 233 -8.32 3.21 10.13
CA LEU A 233 -9.62 2.68 9.72
C LEU A 233 -9.55 1.19 9.33
N CYS A 234 -8.47 0.75 8.68
CA CYS A 234 -8.23 -0.65 8.37
C CYS A 234 -8.03 -1.48 9.64
N ARG A 235 -7.23 -1.00 10.59
CA ARG A 235 -7.01 -1.67 11.88
C ARG A 235 -8.30 -1.79 12.71
N MET A 236 -9.14 -0.76 12.70
CA MET A 236 -10.44 -0.79 13.35
C MET A 236 -11.42 -1.83 12.75
N ARG A 237 -11.10 -2.39 11.59
CA ARG A 237 -11.86 -3.43 10.88
C ARG A 237 -11.15 -4.78 10.82
N ASP A 238 -10.31 -5.05 11.80
CA ASP A 238 -9.55 -6.31 11.90
C ASP A 238 -8.69 -6.62 10.66
N MET A 239 -8.27 -5.58 9.95
CA MET A 239 -7.33 -5.70 8.83
C MET A 239 -5.89 -5.36 9.23
N GLY A 240 -5.58 -5.26 10.51
CA GLY A 240 -4.22 -5.10 11.01
C GLY A 240 -3.44 -6.42 11.07
N TYR A 241 -2.21 -6.34 11.55
CA TYR A 241 -1.29 -7.48 11.65
C TYR A 241 -1.44 -8.28 12.95
N GLY A 242 -2.36 -7.88 13.82
CA GLY A 242 -2.61 -8.53 15.11
C GLY A 242 -1.66 -8.13 16.25
N TYR A 243 -0.68 -7.27 16.01
CA TYR A 243 0.17 -6.73 17.06
C TYR A 243 -0.47 -5.52 17.76
N TYR A 244 0.01 -5.22 18.98
CA TYR A 244 -0.51 -4.10 19.73
C TYR A 244 -0.15 -2.76 19.08
N GLU A 245 -1.16 -1.95 18.82
CA GLU A 245 -1.03 -0.53 18.56
C GLU A 245 -2.09 0.22 19.36
N PRO A 246 -1.73 1.36 19.96
CA PRO A 246 -2.71 2.18 20.68
C PRO A 246 -3.70 2.74 19.67
N VAL A 247 -4.85 2.09 19.55
CA VAL A 247 -5.95 2.60 18.71
C VAL A 247 -6.70 3.66 19.52
N ARG A 248 -6.55 4.92 19.14
CA ARG A 248 -7.48 5.95 19.59
C ARG A 248 -8.76 5.78 18.81
N VAL A 249 -9.81 5.35 19.49
CA VAL A 249 -11.13 5.11 18.89
C VAL A 249 -11.79 6.40 18.40
N ASP A 250 -11.35 7.55 18.88
CA ASP A 250 -11.86 8.87 18.48
C ASP A 250 -11.05 9.43 17.30
N LEU A 251 -11.49 9.09 16.10
CA LEU A 251 -10.90 9.56 14.84
C LEU A 251 -10.86 11.09 14.74
N MET A 252 -11.84 11.79 15.32
CA MET A 252 -11.93 13.23 15.25
C MET A 252 -10.90 13.94 16.15
N SER A 253 -10.37 13.26 17.17
CA SER A 253 -9.31 13.77 18.02
C SER A 253 -7.91 13.49 17.48
N ASP A 254 -7.80 12.75 16.36
CA ASP A 254 -6.52 12.43 15.75
C ASP A 254 -5.91 13.68 15.07
N PRO A 255 -4.60 13.95 15.25
CA PRO A 255 -3.93 15.09 14.62
C PRO A 255 -4.04 15.11 13.09
N ALA A 256 -4.04 13.92 12.43
CA ALA A 256 -4.22 13.82 10.98
C ALA A 256 -5.60 14.30 10.56
N TRP A 257 -6.65 13.92 11.32
CA TRP A 257 -8.00 14.39 11.06
C TRP A 257 -8.09 15.91 11.18
N ALA A 258 -7.51 16.48 12.24
CA ALA A 258 -7.50 17.93 12.45
C ALA A 258 -6.79 18.68 11.31
N LEU A 259 -5.64 18.14 10.84
CA LEU A 259 -4.90 18.68 9.70
C LEU A 259 -5.76 18.69 8.43
N LEU A 260 -6.39 17.57 8.11
CA LEU A 260 -7.23 17.46 6.91
C LEU A 260 -8.49 18.31 7.01
N ALA A 261 -9.15 18.36 8.19
CA ALA A 261 -10.36 19.16 8.41
C ALA A 261 -10.10 20.66 8.29
N ALA A 262 -8.91 21.13 8.69
CA ALA A 262 -8.51 22.53 8.53
C ALA A 262 -8.41 22.95 7.06
N LYS A 263 -8.06 22.02 6.17
CA LYS A 263 -7.87 22.29 4.75
C LYS A 263 -9.08 21.92 3.89
N TYR A 264 -9.74 20.82 4.20
CA TYR A 264 -10.81 20.24 3.37
C TYR A 264 -12.17 20.37 4.05
N ARG A 265 -12.97 21.37 3.66
CA ARG A 265 -14.32 21.58 4.22
C ARG A 265 -15.24 20.37 4.08
N LYS A 266 -15.08 19.57 3.03
CA LYS A 266 -15.86 18.36 2.80
C LYS A 266 -15.68 17.33 3.92
N LEU A 267 -14.51 17.26 4.55
CA LEU A 267 -14.28 16.36 5.67
C LEU A 267 -15.17 16.71 6.88
N SER A 268 -15.31 18.00 7.19
CA SER A 268 -16.15 18.45 8.31
C SER A 268 -17.65 18.23 8.08
N SER A 269 -18.08 18.10 6.82
CA SER A 269 -19.48 17.84 6.44
C SER A 269 -19.75 16.40 6.00
N MET A 270 -18.75 15.51 6.15
CA MET A 270 -18.86 14.12 5.74
C MET A 270 -19.84 13.36 6.62
N ASP A 271 -20.74 12.59 6.01
CA ASP A 271 -21.59 11.62 6.70
C ASP A 271 -20.72 10.42 7.10
N LEU A 272 -20.29 10.42 8.37
CA LEU A 272 -19.43 9.36 8.91
C LEU A 272 -20.12 7.99 8.92
N ALA A 273 -21.44 7.95 9.10
CA ALA A 273 -22.18 6.68 9.09
C ALA A 273 -22.20 6.07 7.69
N LEU A 274 -22.50 6.90 6.67
CA LEU A 274 -22.45 6.46 5.27
C LEU A 274 -21.02 6.06 4.88
N PHE A 275 -20.02 6.85 5.26
CA PHE A 275 -18.61 6.54 4.99
C PHE A 275 -18.20 5.20 5.61
N THR A 276 -18.60 4.95 6.87
CA THR A 276 -18.33 3.67 7.57
C THR A 276 -18.96 2.50 6.83
N PHE A 277 -20.21 2.63 6.39
CA PHE A 277 -20.90 1.61 5.61
C PHE A 277 -20.20 1.33 4.26
N GLU A 278 -19.77 2.38 3.57
CA GLU A 278 -19.01 2.24 2.31
C GLU A 278 -17.63 1.57 2.53
N LEU A 279 -17.00 1.76 3.70
CA LEU A 279 -15.76 1.07 4.04
C LEU A 279 -15.95 -0.43 4.17
N ASP A 280 -17.07 -0.91 4.71
CA ASP A 280 -17.33 -2.34 4.83
C ASP A 280 -17.40 -3.00 3.43
N ALA A 281 -18.02 -2.34 2.46
CA ALA A 281 -18.02 -2.80 1.08
C ALA A 281 -16.60 -2.82 0.44
N LEU A 282 -15.72 -1.87 0.83
CA LEU A 282 -14.32 -1.88 0.40
C LEU A 282 -13.55 -3.06 1.01
N MET A 283 -13.83 -3.46 2.25
CA MET A 283 -13.19 -4.62 2.88
C MET A 283 -13.50 -5.91 2.13
N ASP A 284 -14.76 -6.09 1.69
CA ASP A 284 -15.14 -7.23 0.83
C ASP A 284 -14.41 -7.19 -0.51
N GLU A 285 -14.21 -6.02 -1.08
CA GLU A 285 -13.45 -5.85 -2.32
C GLU A 285 -11.97 -6.21 -2.13
N VAL A 286 -11.35 -5.78 -1.03
CA VAL A 286 -9.97 -6.14 -0.68
C VAL A 286 -9.82 -7.65 -0.59
N GLN A 287 -10.73 -8.33 0.14
CA GLN A 287 -10.65 -9.78 0.30
C GLN A 287 -10.70 -10.49 -1.06
N ARG A 288 -11.63 -10.10 -1.94
CA ARG A 288 -11.71 -10.67 -3.30
C ARG A 288 -10.42 -10.42 -4.11
N MET A 289 -9.84 -9.23 -4.03
CA MET A 289 -8.59 -8.92 -4.76
C MET A 289 -7.43 -9.79 -4.25
N VAL A 290 -7.29 -9.93 -2.94
CA VAL A 290 -6.25 -10.76 -2.33
C VAL A 290 -6.41 -12.21 -2.75
N ASP A 291 -7.63 -12.76 -2.64
CA ASP A 291 -7.93 -14.14 -3.03
C ASP A 291 -7.55 -14.40 -4.51
N GLU A 292 -7.92 -13.50 -5.42
CA GLU A 292 -7.59 -13.62 -6.85
C GLU A 292 -6.08 -13.49 -7.15
N ILE A 293 -5.38 -12.60 -6.45
CA ILE A 293 -3.94 -12.42 -6.62
C ILE A 293 -3.18 -13.66 -6.12
N PHE A 294 -3.60 -14.25 -5.00
CA PHE A 294 -2.87 -15.34 -4.34
C PHE A 294 -3.37 -16.73 -4.66
N SER A 295 -4.54 -16.91 -5.32
CA SER A 295 -5.10 -18.22 -5.70
C SER A 295 -4.17 -19.11 -6.54
N MET A 296 -3.09 -18.58 -7.14
CA MET A 296 -2.11 -19.32 -7.93
C MET A 296 -1.03 -20.06 -7.12
N GLY A 297 -0.91 -19.80 -5.81
CA GLY A 297 0.06 -20.52 -4.97
C GLY A 297 -0.33 -21.97 -4.67
N ALA A 298 -1.58 -22.35 -4.92
CA ALA A 298 -2.15 -23.66 -4.54
C ALA A 298 -2.16 -24.70 -5.68
N VAL A 299 -1.73 -24.38 -6.90
CA VAL A 299 -1.90 -25.26 -8.09
C VAL A 299 -0.60 -25.88 -8.60
N THR A 300 0.52 -25.74 -7.90
CA THR A 300 1.76 -26.46 -8.27
C THR A 300 2.35 -27.16 -7.07
N HIS A 301 1.78 -28.31 -6.75
CA HIS A 301 2.47 -29.42 -6.06
C HIS A 301 2.03 -30.73 -6.68
#